data_b283941e0e3e0e929834d04cc1f2c171
#
_entry.id   b283941e0e3e0e929834d04cc1f2c171
#
_cell.length_a   1.000
_cell.length_b   1.000
_cell.length_c   1.000
_cell.angle_alpha   90.00
_cell.angle_beta   90.00
_cell.angle_gamma   90.00
#
_symmetry.space_group_name_H-M   'P 1'
#
loop_
_entity.id
_entity.type
_entity.pdbx_description
1 polymer ?
#
loop_
_entity_poly.entity_id
_entity_poly.type
_entity_poly.pdbx_seq_one_letter_code
_entity_poly.pdbx_strand_id
1 'polypeptide(L)'
;MKDKIWLKNYPDGVNSLANINEYNSFTEFLDDGFKNYSDLVAFENMGKTITYKELNTLSKNFSLYLTEELKLKKGDRLIIQSPNVLQYPIALFAALRSGIVVVNTNPLYTQNEIQHQFKY
;
A
#
# COMPACT_ATOMS: atom_id res chain seq x y z
N MET A 1 5.65 -34.64 3.10
CA MET A 1 5.75 -33.16 3.15
C MET A 1 7.16 -32.83 3.57
N LYS A 2 7.87 -31.95 2.83
CA LYS A 2 9.21 -31.51 3.27
C LYS A 2 9.08 -30.78 4.59
N ASP A 3 9.88 -31.14 5.60
CA ASP A 3 9.87 -30.47 6.89
C ASP A 3 10.12 -28.97 6.69
N LYS A 4 9.22 -28.15 7.24
CA LYS A 4 9.34 -26.68 7.20
C LYS A 4 10.39 -26.24 8.21
N ILE A 5 11.67 -26.43 7.88
CA ILE A 5 12.82 -26.22 8.77
C ILE A 5 12.90 -24.81 9.39
N TRP A 6 12.29 -23.82 8.71
CA TRP A 6 12.26 -22.42 9.19
C TRP A 6 11.35 -22.21 10.40
N LEU A 7 10.38 -23.08 10.66
CA LEU A 7 9.45 -22.94 11.79
C LEU A 7 10.14 -22.98 13.16
N LYS A 8 11.31 -23.65 13.25
CA LYS A 8 12.09 -23.68 14.51
C LYS A 8 12.62 -22.29 14.92
N ASN A 9 12.68 -21.34 13.97
CA ASN A 9 13.18 -20.00 14.21
C ASN A 9 12.06 -18.96 14.41
N TYR A 10 10.80 -19.43 14.46
CA TYR A 10 9.68 -18.52 14.75
C TYR A 10 9.66 -18.23 16.26
N PRO A 11 9.46 -16.97 16.66
CA PRO A 11 9.24 -16.62 18.05
C PRO A 11 7.98 -17.31 18.59
N ASP A 12 7.96 -17.51 19.92
CA ASP A 12 6.78 -18.03 20.61
C ASP A 12 5.56 -17.13 20.33
N GLY A 13 4.40 -17.75 20.06
CA GLY A 13 3.15 -17.05 19.74
C GLY A 13 2.97 -16.67 18.28
N VAL A 14 3.97 -16.87 17.42
CA VAL A 14 3.83 -16.67 15.98
C VAL A 14 3.28 -17.93 15.31
N ASN A 15 2.11 -17.82 14.70
CA ASN A 15 1.48 -18.93 13.98
C ASN A 15 2.29 -19.32 12.73
N SER A 16 2.38 -20.62 12.47
CA SER A 16 3.08 -21.15 11.29
C SER A 16 2.41 -20.83 9.95
N LEU A 17 1.15 -20.42 9.99
CA LEU A 17 0.32 -20.00 8.84
C LEU A 17 -0.47 -18.76 9.24
N ALA A 18 -0.48 -17.76 8.37
CA ALA A 18 -1.39 -16.63 8.48
C ALA A 18 -2.84 -17.09 8.25
N ASN A 19 -3.79 -16.54 9.00
CA ASN A 19 -5.20 -16.73 8.71
C ASN A 19 -5.59 -15.82 7.54
N ILE A 20 -5.56 -16.36 6.32
CA ILE A 20 -5.86 -15.61 5.10
C ILE A 20 -7.36 -15.26 4.97
N ASN A 21 -8.22 -15.82 5.81
CA ASN A 21 -9.67 -15.58 5.82
C ASN A 21 -10.10 -14.62 6.92
N GLU A 22 -9.17 -13.97 7.60
CA GLU A 22 -9.46 -13.01 8.68
C GLU A 22 -10.14 -11.75 8.17
N TYR A 23 -9.77 -11.32 6.95
CA TYR A 23 -10.35 -10.15 6.27
C TYR A 23 -10.90 -10.53 4.89
N ASN A 24 -12.04 -9.95 4.52
CA ASN A 24 -12.65 -10.18 3.20
C ASN A 24 -11.96 -9.40 2.08
N SER A 25 -11.21 -8.37 2.44
CA SER A 25 -10.50 -7.52 1.48
C SER A 25 -9.28 -6.86 2.12
N PHE A 26 -8.35 -6.42 1.27
CA PHE A 26 -7.21 -5.61 1.72
C PHE A 26 -7.65 -4.26 2.31
N THR A 27 -8.75 -3.69 1.81
CA THR A 27 -9.31 -2.44 2.35
C THR A 27 -9.81 -2.64 3.78
N GLU A 28 -10.49 -3.74 4.06
CA GLU A 28 -10.95 -4.08 5.42
C GLU A 28 -9.76 -4.24 6.39
N PHE A 29 -8.72 -4.94 5.97
CA PHE A 29 -7.47 -5.05 6.73
C PHE A 29 -6.85 -3.68 7.02
N LEU A 30 -6.80 -2.78 6.03
CA LEU A 30 -6.28 -1.43 6.21
C LEU A 30 -7.13 -0.60 7.18
N ASP A 31 -8.46 -0.66 7.04
CA ASP A 31 -9.38 0.12 7.88
C ASP A 31 -9.30 -0.34 9.35
N ASP A 32 -9.12 -1.63 9.60
CA ASP A 32 -8.86 -2.16 10.93
C ASP A 32 -7.54 -1.63 11.51
N GLY A 33 -6.46 -1.67 10.73
CA GLY A 33 -5.17 -1.12 11.13
C GLY A 33 -5.23 0.39 11.42
N PHE A 34 -5.91 1.16 10.57
CA PHE A 34 -6.09 2.61 10.76
C PHE A 34 -6.89 2.95 12.03
N LYS A 35 -7.85 2.10 12.39
CA LYS A 35 -8.66 2.25 13.61
C LYS A 35 -7.85 1.90 14.86
N ASN A 36 -7.18 0.75 14.86
CA ASN A 36 -6.53 0.21 16.04
C ASN A 36 -5.22 0.92 16.39
N TYR A 37 -4.53 1.50 15.39
CA TYR A 37 -3.23 2.13 15.54
C TYR A 37 -3.23 3.62 15.21
N SER A 38 -4.38 4.28 15.26
CA SER A 38 -4.64 5.63 14.73
C SER A 38 -3.57 6.66 15.11
N ASP A 39 -3.15 6.68 16.37
CA ASP A 39 -2.23 7.69 16.93
C ASP A 39 -0.75 7.29 16.84
N LEU A 40 -0.47 6.07 16.39
CA LEU A 40 0.91 5.63 16.17
C LEU A 40 1.47 6.20 14.86
N VAL A 41 2.80 6.41 14.85
CA VAL A 41 3.53 6.76 13.63
C VAL A 41 3.50 5.58 12.66
N ALA A 42 2.98 5.81 11.45
CA ALA A 42 2.91 4.81 10.39
C ALA A 42 4.18 4.84 9.51
N PHE A 43 4.66 6.02 9.17
CA PHE A 43 5.85 6.22 8.33
C PHE A 43 6.67 7.41 8.82
N GLU A 44 7.97 7.33 8.57
CA GLU A 44 8.92 8.42 8.80
C GLU A 44 9.82 8.56 7.57
N ASN A 45 10.10 9.81 7.20
CA ASN A 45 11.06 10.16 6.16
C ASN A 45 11.67 11.53 6.44
N MET A 46 13.01 11.62 6.43
CA MET A 46 13.78 12.86 6.60
C MET A 46 13.34 13.69 7.83
N GLY A 47 13.10 13.01 8.96
CA GLY A 47 12.68 13.64 10.22
C GLY A 47 11.22 14.12 10.24
N LYS A 48 10.43 13.79 9.24
CA LYS A 48 8.98 14.00 9.22
C LYS A 48 8.26 12.68 9.38
N THR A 49 7.20 12.68 10.16
CA THR A 49 6.37 11.50 10.42
C THR A 49 4.96 11.72 9.90
N ILE A 50 4.27 10.62 9.67
CA ILE A 50 2.83 10.57 9.41
C ILE A 50 2.22 9.47 10.27
N THR A 51 1.16 9.79 11.01
CA THR A 51 0.41 8.81 11.81
C THR A 51 -0.52 7.97 10.94
N TYR A 52 -1.01 6.83 11.47
CA TYR A 52 -2.05 6.04 10.79
C TYR A 52 -3.31 6.85 10.53
N LYS A 53 -3.71 7.73 11.46
CA LYS A 53 -4.87 8.62 11.31
C LYS A 53 -4.69 9.61 10.17
N GLU A 54 -3.53 10.26 10.08
CA GLU A 54 -3.20 11.20 9.00
C GLU A 54 -3.14 10.48 7.65
N LEU A 55 -2.48 9.33 7.60
CA LEU A 55 -2.40 8.50 6.41
C LEU A 55 -3.79 8.07 5.92
N ASN A 56 -4.67 7.66 6.83
CA ASN A 56 -6.06 7.32 6.50
C ASN A 56 -6.78 8.53 5.89
N THR A 57 -6.67 9.70 6.51
CA THR A 57 -7.33 10.92 6.03
C THR A 57 -6.81 11.33 4.66
N LEU A 58 -5.49 11.41 4.50
CA LEU A 58 -4.87 11.84 3.25
C LEU A 58 -5.12 10.85 2.11
N SER A 59 -5.05 9.54 2.39
CA SER A 59 -5.36 8.53 1.37
C SER A 59 -6.83 8.52 0.97
N LYS A 60 -7.77 8.80 1.88
CA LYS A 60 -9.19 8.99 1.55
C LYS A 60 -9.41 10.20 0.65
N ASN A 61 -8.82 11.33 0.97
CA ASN A 61 -8.93 12.54 0.16
C ASN A 61 -8.35 12.34 -1.25
N PHE A 62 -7.19 11.70 -1.34
CA PHE A 62 -6.60 11.41 -2.65
C PHE A 62 -7.39 10.34 -3.43
N SER A 63 -7.99 9.36 -2.74
CA SER A 63 -8.92 8.38 -3.37
C SER A 63 -10.11 9.10 -4.01
N LEU A 64 -10.72 10.07 -3.32
CA LEU A 64 -11.82 10.88 -3.89
C LEU A 64 -11.36 11.66 -5.12
N TYR A 65 -10.17 12.25 -5.09
CA TYR A 65 -9.61 12.93 -6.26
C TYR A 65 -9.44 11.98 -7.45
N LEU A 66 -8.91 10.77 -7.22
CA LEU A 66 -8.74 9.76 -8.27
C LEU A 66 -10.08 9.36 -8.90
N THR A 67 -11.11 9.18 -8.09
CA THR A 67 -12.42 8.68 -8.56
C THR A 67 -13.34 9.79 -9.07
N GLU A 68 -13.39 10.94 -8.39
CA GLU A 68 -14.34 12.01 -8.71
C GLU A 68 -13.79 13.02 -9.73
N GLU A 69 -12.50 13.36 -9.65
CA GLU A 69 -11.91 14.31 -10.57
C GLU A 69 -11.31 13.61 -11.79
N LEU A 70 -10.45 12.61 -11.59
CA LEU A 70 -9.83 11.87 -12.69
C LEU A 70 -10.72 10.78 -13.28
N LYS A 71 -11.89 10.48 -12.66
CA LYS A 71 -12.87 9.49 -13.11
C LYS A 71 -12.30 8.08 -13.29
N LEU A 72 -11.25 7.75 -12.53
CA LEU A 72 -10.68 6.41 -12.54
C LEU A 72 -11.67 5.40 -11.95
N LYS A 73 -11.66 4.21 -12.50
CA LYS A 73 -12.56 3.11 -12.14
C LYS A 73 -11.78 1.94 -11.57
N LYS A 74 -12.46 1.07 -10.86
CA LYS A 74 -11.88 -0.21 -10.41
C LYS A 74 -11.27 -0.96 -11.59
N GLY A 75 -10.00 -1.36 -11.44
CA GLY A 75 -9.22 -2.06 -12.46
C GLY A 75 -8.36 -1.14 -13.35
N ASP A 76 -8.57 0.17 -13.32
CA ASP A 76 -7.65 1.10 -13.97
C ASP A 76 -6.27 1.02 -13.31
N ARG A 77 -5.24 1.43 -14.02
CA ARG A 77 -3.85 1.37 -13.56
C ARG A 77 -3.34 2.75 -13.18
N LEU A 78 -2.82 2.88 -11.97
CA LEU A 78 -2.10 4.07 -11.51
C LEU A 78 -0.61 3.76 -11.42
N ILE A 79 0.18 4.49 -12.20
CA ILE A 79 1.63 4.41 -12.13
C ILE A 79 2.12 5.33 -11.03
N ILE A 80 2.90 4.79 -10.10
CA ILE A 80 3.56 5.56 -9.06
C ILE A 80 5.08 5.48 -9.29
N GLN A 81 5.63 6.57 -9.82
CA GLN A 81 7.08 6.75 -9.99
C GLN A 81 7.56 7.73 -8.92
N SER A 82 7.92 7.20 -7.77
CA SER A 82 8.31 8.00 -6.60
C SER A 82 9.39 7.31 -5.79
N PRO A 83 10.36 8.04 -5.23
CA PRO A 83 11.24 7.50 -4.20
C PRO A 83 10.46 7.21 -2.91
N ASN A 84 11.17 6.70 -1.89
CA ASN A 84 10.58 6.41 -0.56
C ASN A 84 10.35 7.71 0.23
N VAL A 85 9.26 8.40 -0.09
CA VAL A 85 8.81 9.63 0.58
C VAL A 85 7.40 9.42 1.16
N LEU A 86 6.97 10.28 2.08
CA LEU A 86 5.67 10.15 2.76
C LEU A 86 4.47 10.21 1.79
N GLN A 87 4.61 10.82 0.63
CA GLN A 87 3.58 10.87 -0.42
C GLN A 87 3.32 9.51 -1.07
N TYR A 88 4.34 8.64 -1.14
CA TYR A 88 4.20 7.32 -1.73
C TYR A 88 3.14 6.45 -1.04
N PRO A 89 3.17 6.22 0.28
CA PRO A 89 2.12 5.44 0.94
C PRO A 89 0.73 6.08 0.84
N ILE A 90 0.63 7.41 0.80
CA ILE A 90 -0.65 8.11 0.61
C ILE A 90 -1.25 7.72 -0.75
N ALA A 91 -0.46 7.81 -1.83
CA ALA A 91 -0.90 7.45 -3.18
C ALA A 91 -1.21 5.96 -3.31
N LEU A 92 -0.37 5.10 -2.73
CA LEU A 92 -0.56 3.65 -2.71
C LEU A 92 -1.90 3.27 -2.06
N PHE A 93 -2.15 3.73 -0.83
CA PHE A 93 -3.37 3.38 -0.10
C PHE A 93 -4.62 4.03 -0.71
N ALA A 94 -4.50 5.21 -1.33
CA ALA A 94 -5.59 5.81 -2.08
C ALA A 94 -6.00 4.96 -3.29
N ALA A 95 -5.04 4.49 -4.08
CA ALA A 95 -5.31 3.62 -5.23
C ALA A 95 -5.92 2.27 -4.79
N LEU A 96 -5.35 1.62 -3.78
CA LEU A 96 -5.82 0.32 -3.30
C LEU A 96 -7.26 0.40 -2.76
N ARG A 97 -7.59 1.45 -1.99
CA ARG A 97 -8.96 1.61 -1.48
C ARG A 97 -9.99 1.95 -2.56
N SER A 98 -9.54 2.49 -3.69
CA SER A 98 -10.37 2.76 -4.88
C SER A 98 -10.50 1.54 -5.81
N GLY A 99 -9.82 0.43 -5.52
CA GLY A 99 -9.77 -0.75 -6.39
C GLY A 99 -8.94 -0.53 -7.66
N ILE A 100 -8.05 0.46 -7.64
CA ILE A 100 -7.14 0.79 -8.73
C ILE A 100 -5.88 -0.08 -8.62
N VAL A 101 -5.40 -0.58 -9.74
CA VAL A 101 -4.18 -1.40 -9.82
C VAL A 101 -2.95 -0.48 -9.75
N VAL A 102 -2.12 -0.68 -8.75
CA VAL A 102 -0.87 0.09 -8.60
C VAL A 102 0.24 -0.54 -9.41
N VAL A 103 0.91 0.29 -10.22
CA VAL A 103 2.10 -0.08 -10.98
C VAL A 103 3.28 0.74 -10.45
N ASN A 104 4.10 0.11 -9.64
CA ASN A 104 5.30 0.75 -9.11
C ASN A 104 6.39 0.83 -10.17
N THR A 105 6.90 2.04 -10.37
CA THR A 105 7.95 2.34 -11.35
C THR A 105 9.16 2.90 -10.63
N ASN A 106 10.34 2.39 -10.98
CA ASN A 106 11.57 2.90 -10.42
C ASN A 106 11.75 4.40 -10.77
N PRO A 107 11.95 5.30 -9.78
CA PRO A 107 12.13 6.74 -10.04
C PRO A 107 13.37 7.05 -10.89
N LEU A 108 14.33 6.14 -10.97
CA LEU A 108 15.55 6.28 -11.76
C LEU A 108 15.45 5.74 -13.18
N TYR A 109 14.29 5.20 -13.57
CA TYR A 109 14.11 4.68 -14.93
C TYR A 109 14.26 5.77 -15.98
N THR A 110 15.02 5.47 -17.03
CA THR A 110 15.13 6.25 -18.23
C THR A 110 13.82 6.20 -19.06
N GLN A 111 13.69 7.09 -20.02
CA GLN A 111 12.55 7.11 -20.93
C GLN A 111 12.33 5.76 -21.63
N ASN A 112 13.38 5.09 -22.05
CA ASN A 112 13.28 3.80 -22.73
C ASN A 112 12.77 2.69 -21.81
N GLU A 113 13.23 2.66 -20.55
CA GLU A 113 12.78 1.69 -19.57
C GLU A 113 11.30 1.90 -19.19
N ILE A 114 10.89 3.18 -19.04
CA ILE A 114 9.48 3.54 -18.81
C ILE A 114 8.61 3.12 -20.00
N GLN A 115 9.03 3.42 -21.23
CA GLN A 115 8.29 2.99 -22.42
C GLN A 115 8.15 1.47 -22.53
N HIS A 116 9.19 0.73 -22.14
CA HIS A 116 9.12 -0.73 -22.08
C HIS A 116 8.10 -1.21 -21.06
N GLN A 117 8.15 -0.67 -19.83
CA GLN A 117 7.21 -1.03 -18.76
C GLN A 117 5.74 -0.73 -19.13
N PHE A 118 5.47 0.34 -19.89
CA PHE A 118 4.10 0.75 -20.25
C PHE A 118 3.51 0.00 -21.44
N LYS A 119 4.29 -0.81 -22.14
CA LYS A 119 3.81 -1.65 -23.26
C LYS A 119 3.14 -2.95 -22.79
N TYR A 120 3.32 -3.31 -21.52
CA TYR A 120 2.82 -4.53 -20.90
C TYR A 120 1.87 -4.22 -19.74
#